data_4c13c57dad5efe2555eb73743b85b877
#
_entry.id   4c13c57dad5efe2555eb73743b85b877
#
_cell.length_a   1.000
_cell.length_b   1.000
_cell.length_c   1.000
_cell.angle_alpha   90.00
_cell.angle_beta   90.00
_cell.angle_gamma   90.00
#
_symmetry.space_group_name_H-M   'P 1'
#
loop_
_entity.id
_entity.type
_entity.pdbx_description
1 polymer ?
#
loop_
_entity_poly.entity_id
_entity_poly.type
_entity_poly.pdbx_seq_one_letter_code
_entity_poly.pdbx_strand_id
1 'polypeptide(L)'
;MPKVAVYTVAGQQIGDIELNESVFGVEVNEGLVHQAVVMQLAAQRLGTHATKTRGLVRGGTVCGTVFGPSPRSYAFRMPRKQRRLAIKCALTDKVNNGDFIVLESLDFAAPKTKEVVKMMSDFNVAEKALIVTADVVENVEKSSRNIPGVKAISSCGLNVYDILNHNKLFITKDAITRIEEVLA
;
A
#
# COMPACT_ATOMS: atom_id res chain seq x y z
N MET A 1 -7.46 3.06 -23.30
CA MET A 1 -6.97 2.02 -22.38
C MET A 1 -5.47 2.18 -22.22
N PRO A 2 -4.94 2.38 -21.02
CA PRO A 2 -3.50 2.48 -20.80
C PRO A 2 -2.84 1.13 -21.11
N LYS A 3 -1.73 1.16 -21.88
CA LYS A 3 -0.91 -0.01 -22.19
C LYS A 3 0.35 0.03 -21.35
N VAL A 4 0.69 -1.09 -20.73
CA VAL A 4 1.88 -1.21 -19.89
C VAL A 4 2.68 -2.44 -20.32
N ALA A 5 3.99 -2.29 -20.37
CA ALA A 5 4.91 -3.37 -20.72
C ALA A 5 4.98 -4.43 -19.61
N VAL A 6 4.99 -5.69 -20.03
CA VAL A 6 5.15 -6.87 -19.15
C VAL A 6 6.60 -7.33 -19.20
N TYR A 7 7.19 -7.56 -18.04
CA TYR A 7 8.59 -7.94 -17.89
C TYR A 7 8.74 -9.31 -17.24
N THR A 8 9.86 -9.96 -17.53
CA THR A 8 10.38 -11.06 -16.71
C THR A 8 10.98 -10.53 -15.42
N VAL A 9 11.26 -11.42 -14.47
CA VAL A 9 12.01 -11.09 -13.23
C VAL A 9 13.42 -10.53 -13.54
N ALA A 10 13.99 -10.87 -14.71
CA ALA A 10 15.31 -10.39 -15.18
C ALA A 10 15.25 -9.05 -15.94
N GLY A 11 14.10 -8.34 -15.95
CA GLY A 11 13.97 -7.04 -16.61
C GLY A 11 13.78 -7.09 -18.13
N GLN A 12 13.59 -8.27 -18.73
CA GLN A 12 13.35 -8.38 -20.16
C GLN A 12 11.86 -8.17 -20.45
N GLN A 13 11.54 -7.33 -21.42
CA GLN A 13 10.16 -7.13 -21.89
C GLN A 13 9.70 -8.32 -22.72
N ILE A 14 8.53 -8.88 -22.37
CA ILE A 14 7.91 -10.01 -23.07
C ILE A 14 6.80 -9.53 -24.00
N GLY A 15 6.04 -8.52 -23.59
CA GLY A 15 4.88 -8.02 -24.30
C GLY A 15 4.24 -6.85 -23.59
N ASP A 16 3.03 -6.50 -24.00
CA ASP A 16 2.25 -5.43 -23.42
C ASP A 16 0.90 -5.97 -22.93
N ILE A 17 0.38 -5.41 -21.85
CA ILE A 17 -0.96 -5.67 -21.33
C ILE A 17 -1.81 -4.41 -21.42
N GLU A 18 -3.07 -4.57 -21.81
CA GLU A 18 -4.07 -3.50 -21.79
C GLU A 18 -4.77 -3.51 -20.44
N LEU A 19 -4.73 -2.39 -19.73
CA LEU A 19 -5.36 -2.21 -18.43
C LEU A 19 -6.78 -1.66 -18.58
N ASN A 20 -7.69 -2.08 -17.71
CA ASN A 20 -9.07 -1.61 -17.70
C ASN A 20 -9.13 -0.13 -17.30
N GLU A 21 -9.70 0.69 -18.19
CA GLU A 21 -9.83 2.14 -18.00
C GLU A 21 -10.69 2.52 -16.78
N SER A 22 -11.68 1.70 -16.44
CA SER A 22 -12.53 1.93 -15.25
C SER A 22 -11.78 1.82 -13.92
N VAL A 23 -10.57 1.22 -13.92
CA VAL A 23 -9.73 1.02 -12.73
C VAL A 23 -8.46 1.86 -12.80
N PHE A 24 -7.79 1.89 -13.95
CA PHE A 24 -6.47 2.51 -14.13
C PHE A 24 -6.49 3.80 -14.97
N GLY A 25 -7.68 4.26 -15.41
CA GLY A 25 -7.87 5.48 -16.20
C GLY A 25 -8.76 6.51 -15.51
N VAL A 26 -8.89 6.46 -14.19
CA VAL A 26 -9.78 7.35 -13.43
C VAL A 26 -9.09 8.69 -13.16
N GLU A 27 -9.86 9.79 -13.19
CA GLU A 27 -9.36 11.11 -12.79
C GLU A 27 -8.87 11.09 -11.35
N VAL A 28 -7.63 11.55 -11.13
CA VAL A 28 -6.99 11.53 -9.82
C VAL A 28 -7.55 12.63 -8.92
N ASN A 29 -8.19 12.24 -7.82
CA ASN A 29 -8.69 13.15 -6.80
C ASN A 29 -7.77 13.11 -5.56
N GLU A 30 -6.85 14.09 -5.46
CA GLU A 30 -5.87 14.19 -4.37
C GLU A 30 -6.53 14.31 -2.99
N GLY A 31 -7.62 15.07 -2.86
CA GLY A 31 -8.33 15.24 -1.60
C GLY A 31 -8.91 13.92 -1.06
N LEU A 32 -9.43 13.08 -1.96
CA LEU A 32 -9.95 11.76 -1.62
C LEU A 32 -8.83 10.79 -1.20
N VAL A 33 -7.72 10.81 -1.92
CA VAL A 33 -6.52 10.00 -1.63
C VAL A 33 -5.95 10.41 -0.27
N HIS A 34 -5.78 11.70 -0.01
CA HIS A 34 -5.35 12.23 1.29
C HIS A 34 -6.29 11.79 2.43
N GLN A 35 -7.60 11.88 2.25
CA GLN A 35 -8.55 11.43 3.27
C GLN A 35 -8.43 9.93 3.57
N ALA A 36 -8.17 9.09 2.55
CA ALA A 36 -7.93 7.66 2.73
C ALA A 36 -6.65 7.38 3.53
N VAL A 37 -5.57 8.12 3.27
CA VAL A 37 -4.31 8.03 4.04
C VAL A 37 -4.54 8.44 5.50
N VAL A 38 -5.22 9.56 5.74
CA VAL A 38 -5.55 10.02 7.10
C VAL A 38 -6.39 8.99 7.85
N MET A 39 -7.37 8.37 7.18
CA MET A 39 -8.20 7.30 7.76
C MET A 39 -7.33 6.11 8.20
N GLN A 40 -6.41 5.64 7.34
CA GLN A 40 -5.55 4.50 7.65
C GLN A 40 -4.58 4.82 8.80
N LEU A 41 -3.95 5.99 8.81
CA LEU A 41 -3.05 6.43 9.88
C LEU A 41 -3.81 6.62 11.21
N ALA A 42 -5.03 7.16 11.16
CA ALA A 42 -5.86 7.31 12.35
C ALA A 42 -6.25 5.96 12.96
N ALA A 43 -6.52 4.94 12.12
CA ALA A 43 -6.83 3.59 12.57
C ALA A 43 -5.65 2.88 13.26
N GLN A 44 -4.41 3.26 12.93
CA GLN A 44 -3.19 2.72 13.55
C GLN A 44 -2.89 3.32 14.94
N ARG A 45 -3.52 4.45 15.29
CA ARG A 45 -3.27 5.11 16.59
C ARG A 45 -3.91 4.31 17.73
N LEU A 46 -3.11 3.93 18.71
CA LEU A 46 -3.55 3.17 19.88
C LEU A 46 -4.48 3.99 20.79
N GLY A 47 -4.30 5.31 20.89
CA GLY A 47 -5.12 6.19 21.69
C GLY A 47 -5.09 5.95 23.21
N THR A 48 -3.99 5.40 23.74
CA THR A 48 -3.83 5.02 25.15
C THR A 48 -3.41 6.16 26.07
N HIS A 49 -3.38 7.40 25.56
CA HIS A 49 -3.04 8.58 26.35
C HIS A 49 -4.09 8.86 27.42
N ALA A 50 -3.65 9.16 28.63
CA ALA A 50 -4.52 9.53 29.75
C ALA A 50 -3.81 10.51 30.67
N THR A 51 -4.56 11.45 31.24
CA THR A 51 -4.09 12.33 32.31
C THR A 51 -4.98 12.21 33.52
N LYS A 52 -4.39 12.40 34.70
CA LYS A 52 -5.15 12.41 35.96
C LYS A 52 -5.92 13.74 36.08
N THR A 53 -7.22 13.66 36.20
CA THR A 53 -8.08 14.80 36.50
C THR A 53 -7.93 15.21 37.96
N ARG A 54 -8.43 16.39 38.33
CA ARG A 54 -8.40 16.92 39.72
C ARG A 54 -8.94 15.93 40.74
N GLY A 55 -9.97 15.16 40.41
CA GLY A 55 -10.54 14.16 41.31
C GLY A 55 -9.68 12.90 41.50
N LEU A 56 -8.74 12.61 40.60
CA LEU A 56 -7.85 11.45 40.64
C LEU A 56 -6.48 11.74 41.25
N VAL A 57 -6.15 13.02 41.49
CA VAL A 57 -4.88 13.43 42.08
C VAL A 57 -5.07 13.66 43.58
N ARG A 58 -4.18 13.03 44.40
CA ARG A 58 -4.19 13.27 45.84
C ARG A 58 -3.62 14.67 46.16
N GLY A 59 -4.40 15.49 46.86
CA GLY A 59 -3.97 16.76 47.46
C GLY A 59 -3.98 17.96 46.51
N GLY A 60 -4.41 19.11 47.04
CA GLY A 60 -4.31 20.42 46.41
C GLY A 60 -5.41 20.76 45.39
N THR A 61 -5.81 22.05 45.46
CA THR A 61 -6.87 22.61 44.59
C THR A 61 -6.42 22.88 43.16
N VAL A 62 -5.11 22.85 42.91
CA VAL A 62 -4.49 23.27 41.63
C VAL A 62 -3.86 22.10 40.84
N CYS A 63 -3.74 20.94 41.46
CA CYS A 63 -3.11 19.78 40.82
C CYS A 63 -4.13 18.94 40.03
N GLY A 64 -3.82 18.69 38.76
CA GLY A 64 -4.61 17.89 37.82
C GLY A 64 -5.05 18.67 36.60
N THR A 65 -5.16 17.97 35.47
CA THR A 65 -5.59 18.56 34.19
C THR A 65 -7.12 18.64 34.14
N VAL A 66 -7.69 19.81 33.86
CA VAL A 66 -9.14 19.99 33.83
C VAL A 66 -9.77 19.25 32.67
N PHE A 67 -9.23 19.43 31.44
CA PHE A 67 -9.68 18.75 30.22
C PHE A 67 -8.48 18.09 29.56
N GLY A 68 -7.97 17.04 30.20
CA GLY A 68 -6.88 16.27 29.64
C GLY A 68 -7.32 15.21 28.64
N PRO A 69 -6.37 14.67 27.86
CA PRO A 69 -6.68 13.57 26.96
C PRO A 69 -7.16 12.35 27.75
N SER A 70 -8.17 11.68 27.20
CA SER A 70 -8.68 10.40 27.69
C SER A 70 -8.48 9.30 26.65
N PRO A 71 -8.34 8.03 27.04
CA PRO A 71 -8.24 6.93 26.11
C PRO A 71 -9.44 6.90 25.18
N ARG A 72 -9.16 6.89 23.84
CA ARG A 72 -10.20 6.82 22.82
C ARG A 72 -9.69 6.16 21.54
N SER A 73 -10.58 5.58 20.75
CA SER A 73 -10.28 5.20 19.38
C SER A 73 -10.29 6.43 18.47
N TYR A 74 -9.30 6.50 17.57
CA TYR A 74 -9.21 7.52 16.53
C TYR A 74 -9.70 7.03 15.16
N ALA A 75 -10.06 5.74 15.07
CA ALA A 75 -10.55 5.16 13.83
C ALA A 75 -11.89 5.82 13.42
N PHE A 76 -12.00 6.18 12.16
CA PHE A 76 -13.24 6.64 11.55
C PHE A 76 -13.54 5.89 10.27
N ARG A 77 -14.81 5.83 9.90
CA ARG A 77 -15.27 5.12 8.72
C ARG A 77 -15.35 6.03 7.50
N MET A 78 -14.85 5.52 6.39
CA MET A 78 -15.02 6.11 5.06
C MET A 78 -15.98 5.24 4.22
N PRO A 79 -16.92 5.81 3.45
CA PRO A 79 -17.82 5.06 2.60
C PRO A 79 -17.12 4.10 1.64
N ARG A 80 -17.71 2.93 1.37
CA ARG A 80 -17.09 1.91 0.51
C ARG A 80 -16.73 2.43 -0.89
N LYS A 81 -17.63 3.19 -1.52
CA LYS A 81 -17.40 3.77 -2.86
C LYS A 81 -16.19 4.70 -2.87
N GLN A 82 -16.06 5.55 -1.84
CA GLN A 82 -14.92 6.46 -1.73
C GLN A 82 -13.59 5.71 -1.51
N ARG A 83 -13.57 4.65 -0.68
CA ARG A 83 -12.37 3.83 -0.48
C ARG A 83 -11.93 3.13 -1.77
N ARG A 84 -12.87 2.55 -2.54
CA ARG A 84 -12.57 1.94 -3.83
C ARG A 84 -12.04 2.97 -4.82
N LEU A 85 -12.67 4.13 -4.91
CA LEU A 85 -12.24 5.22 -5.78
C LEU A 85 -10.83 5.73 -5.41
N ALA A 86 -10.52 5.85 -4.11
CA ALA A 86 -9.19 6.25 -3.66
C ALA A 86 -8.09 5.25 -4.09
N ILE A 87 -8.36 3.95 -4.07
CA ILE A 87 -7.42 2.92 -4.56
C ILE A 87 -7.24 3.07 -6.07
N LYS A 88 -8.34 3.24 -6.85
CA LYS A 88 -8.28 3.46 -8.29
C LYS A 88 -7.46 4.71 -8.64
N CYS A 89 -7.68 5.83 -7.94
CA CYS A 89 -6.90 7.06 -8.11
C CYS A 89 -5.41 6.83 -7.85
N ALA A 90 -5.05 6.12 -6.77
CA ALA A 90 -3.65 5.85 -6.43
C ALA A 90 -2.97 4.92 -7.46
N LEU A 91 -3.68 3.93 -8.00
CA LEU A 91 -3.18 3.05 -9.06
C LEU A 91 -3.00 3.81 -10.39
N THR A 92 -3.99 4.66 -10.76
CA THR A 92 -3.90 5.50 -11.95
C THR A 92 -2.72 6.47 -11.89
N ASP A 93 -2.47 7.07 -10.72
CA ASP A 93 -1.33 7.95 -10.51
C ASP A 93 0.01 7.21 -10.73
N LYS A 94 0.15 5.98 -10.22
CA LYS A 94 1.33 5.13 -10.46
C LYS A 94 1.52 4.77 -11.93
N VAL A 95 0.46 4.51 -12.67
CA VAL A 95 0.52 4.23 -14.11
C VAL A 95 0.95 5.48 -14.88
N ASN A 96 0.37 6.65 -14.57
CA ASN A 96 0.70 7.91 -15.23
C ASN A 96 2.16 8.34 -15.01
N ASN A 97 2.69 8.09 -13.81
CA ASN A 97 4.08 8.42 -13.46
C ASN A 97 5.11 7.41 -13.99
N GLY A 98 4.69 6.29 -14.59
CA GLY A 98 5.59 5.23 -15.03
C GLY A 98 6.26 4.47 -13.88
N ASP A 99 5.61 4.45 -12.73
CA ASP A 99 6.07 3.74 -11.53
C ASP A 99 5.41 2.36 -11.36
N PHE A 100 4.62 1.95 -12.34
CA PHE A 100 3.86 0.71 -12.37
C PHE A 100 4.58 -0.30 -13.27
N ILE A 101 5.13 -1.36 -12.66
CA ILE A 101 5.91 -2.40 -13.36
C ILE A 101 5.14 -3.72 -13.29
N VAL A 102 4.81 -4.28 -14.44
CA VAL A 102 4.09 -5.54 -14.53
C VAL A 102 5.07 -6.69 -14.73
N LEU A 103 4.98 -7.71 -13.88
CA LEU A 103 5.74 -8.95 -13.98
C LEU A 103 4.83 -10.08 -14.50
N GLU A 104 5.35 -10.96 -15.31
CA GLU A 104 4.63 -12.13 -15.81
C GLU A 104 4.24 -13.06 -14.65
N SER A 105 5.25 -13.51 -13.88
CA SER A 105 5.09 -14.31 -12.66
C SER A 105 6.19 -13.99 -11.68
N LEU A 106 5.98 -14.30 -10.40
CA LEU A 106 6.96 -14.11 -9.34
C LEU A 106 7.00 -15.35 -8.45
N ASP A 107 7.73 -16.36 -8.92
CA ASP A 107 7.89 -17.64 -8.22
C ASP A 107 9.35 -17.89 -7.87
N PHE A 108 9.66 -17.85 -6.57
CA PHE A 108 10.98 -18.22 -6.07
C PHE A 108 10.97 -19.65 -5.56
N ALA A 109 11.92 -20.46 -6.03
CA ALA A 109 12.06 -21.87 -5.61
C ALA A 109 12.38 -21.99 -4.11
N ALA A 110 13.08 -21.01 -3.54
CA ALA A 110 13.42 -20.94 -2.13
C ALA A 110 13.37 -19.48 -1.62
N PRO A 111 13.08 -19.25 -0.33
CA PRO A 111 13.06 -17.89 0.23
C PRO A 111 14.50 -17.34 0.34
N LYS A 112 14.92 -16.53 -0.62
CA LYS A 112 16.24 -15.89 -0.68
C LYS A 112 16.12 -14.40 -0.93
N THR A 113 16.65 -13.59 -0.02
CA THR A 113 16.71 -12.12 -0.16
C THR A 113 17.51 -11.67 -1.38
N LYS A 114 18.55 -12.42 -1.77
CA LYS A 114 19.39 -12.10 -2.94
C LYS A 114 18.62 -12.05 -4.26
N GLU A 115 17.59 -12.86 -4.43
CA GLU A 115 16.76 -12.88 -5.64
C GLU A 115 15.95 -11.59 -5.78
N VAL A 116 15.37 -11.11 -4.67
CA VAL A 116 14.64 -9.82 -4.65
C VAL A 116 15.59 -8.65 -4.88
N VAL A 117 16.77 -8.65 -4.22
CA VAL A 117 17.77 -7.59 -4.42
C VAL A 117 18.25 -7.55 -5.87
N LYS A 118 18.47 -8.72 -6.50
CA LYS A 118 18.85 -8.81 -7.91
C LYS A 118 17.73 -8.24 -8.80
N MET A 119 16.50 -8.65 -8.60
CA MET A 119 15.34 -8.10 -9.31
C MET A 119 15.29 -6.57 -9.21
N MET A 120 15.44 -6.00 -8.00
CA MET A 120 15.44 -4.55 -7.82
C MET A 120 16.60 -3.86 -8.57
N SER A 121 17.78 -4.46 -8.58
CA SER A 121 18.93 -3.91 -9.33
C SER A 121 18.73 -3.99 -10.84
N ASP A 122 18.12 -5.07 -11.36
CA ASP A 122 17.83 -5.24 -12.79
C ASP A 122 16.84 -4.16 -13.30
N PHE A 123 15.93 -3.71 -12.44
CA PHE A 123 14.99 -2.60 -12.71
C PHE A 123 15.53 -1.22 -12.29
N ASN A 124 16.79 -1.11 -11.85
CA ASN A 124 17.39 0.13 -11.34
C ASN A 124 16.57 0.80 -10.21
N VAL A 125 15.93 0.00 -9.35
CA VAL A 125 15.15 0.49 -8.22
C VAL A 125 16.02 0.49 -6.97
N ALA A 126 16.52 1.67 -6.59
CA ALA A 126 17.30 1.87 -5.36
C ALA A 126 16.44 2.23 -4.14
N GLU A 127 15.17 2.53 -4.35
CA GLU A 127 14.26 3.08 -3.36
C GLU A 127 13.20 2.05 -2.91
N LYS A 128 12.18 2.55 -2.23
CA LYS A 128 11.06 1.75 -1.71
C LYS A 128 10.26 1.09 -2.81
N ALA A 129 10.06 -0.21 -2.71
CA ALA A 129 9.29 -1.01 -3.66
C ALA A 129 8.16 -1.79 -3.00
N LEU A 130 6.98 -1.76 -3.60
CA LEU A 130 5.84 -2.57 -3.21
C LEU A 130 5.67 -3.71 -4.20
N ILE A 131 5.64 -4.94 -3.70
CA ILE A 131 5.42 -6.14 -4.50
C ILE A 131 4.01 -6.64 -4.25
N VAL A 132 3.21 -6.79 -5.32
CA VAL A 132 1.82 -7.26 -5.24
C VAL A 132 1.67 -8.55 -6.01
N THR A 133 1.25 -9.59 -5.32
CA THR A 133 0.95 -10.92 -5.89
C THR A 133 -0.55 -11.21 -5.83
N ALA A 134 -1.05 -12.11 -6.65
CA ALA A 134 -2.47 -12.48 -6.64
C ALA A 134 -2.89 -13.02 -5.26
N ASP A 135 -2.16 -14.02 -4.78
CA ASP A 135 -2.31 -14.64 -3.47
C ASP A 135 -1.03 -14.47 -2.64
N VAL A 136 -1.08 -14.87 -1.39
CA VAL A 136 0.10 -14.83 -0.50
C VAL A 136 1.10 -15.92 -0.93
N VAL A 137 2.23 -15.50 -1.49
CA VAL A 137 3.35 -16.39 -1.83
C VAL A 137 4.38 -16.30 -0.71
N GLU A 138 4.43 -17.33 0.15
CA GLU A 138 5.32 -17.34 1.32
C GLU A 138 6.80 -17.09 1.00
N ASN A 139 7.29 -17.65 -0.12
CA ASN A 139 8.68 -17.48 -0.51
C ASN A 139 8.99 -16.02 -0.87
N VAL A 140 8.07 -15.31 -1.53
CA VAL A 140 8.20 -13.89 -1.87
C VAL A 140 8.16 -13.03 -0.60
N GLU A 141 7.20 -13.29 0.28
CA GLU A 141 7.07 -12.57 1.55
C GLU A 141 8.31 -12.73 2.43
N LYS A 142 8.77 -13.98 2.63
CA LYS A 142 9.98 -14.27 3.43
C LYS A 142 11.24 -13.68 2.82
N SER A 143 11.32 -13.58 1.48
CA SER A 143 12.46 -13.00 0.75
C SER A 143 12.51 -11.49 0.84
N SER A 144 11.35 -10.82 0.86
CA SER A 144 11.24 -9.35 0.81
C SER A 144 11.26 -8.68 2.19
N ARG A 145 10.68 -9.31 3.22
CA ARG A 145 10.45 -8.69 4.54
C ARG A 145 11.71 -8.19 5.25
N ASN A 146 12.89 -8.77 4.97
CA ASN A 146 14.16 -8.36 5.58
C ASN A 146 14.84 -7.20 4.87
N ILE A 147 14.32 -6.77 3.70
CA ILE A 147 14.91 -5.68 2.92
C ILE A 147 14.23 -4.38 3.35
N PRO A 148 14.98 -3.37 3.83
CA PRO A 148 14.39 -2.09 4.23
C PRO A 148 13.75 -1.41 3.02
N GLY A 149 12.53 -0.91 3.18
CA GLY A 149 11.80 -0.23 2.11
C GLY A 149 11.07 -1.14 1.12
N VAL A 150 11.18 -2.46 1.24
CA VAL A 150 10.46 -3.42 0.40
C VAL A 150 9.34 -4.08 1.20
N LYS A 151 8.14 -4.13 0.61
CA LYS A 151 6.99 -4.79 1.20
C LYS A 151 6.31 -5.68 0.16
N ALA A 152 6.03 -6.94 0.49
CA ALA A 152 5.20 -7.81 -0.31
C ALA A 152 3.81 -7.93 0.31
N ILE A 153 2.78 -7.85 -0.52
CA ILE A 153 1.38 -7.99 -0.14
C ILE A 153 0.61 -8.77 -1.21
N SER A 154 -0.50 -9.37 -0.81
CA SER A 154 -1.47 -9.93 -1.76
C SER A 154 -2.39 -8.84 -2.32
N SER A 155 -3.02 -9.12 -3.46
CA SER A 155 -4.01 -8.23 -4.09
C SER A 155 -5.15 -7.81 -3.15
N CYS A 156 -5.57 -8.72 -2.26
CA CYS A 156 -6.60 -8.43 -1.24
C CYS A 156 -6.12 -7.46 -0.13
N GLY A 157 -4.81 -7.40 0.12
CA GLY A 157 -4.19 -6.52 1.12
C GLY A 157 -3.82 -5.12 0.58
N LEU A 158 -4.07 -4.86 -0.69
CA LEU A 158 -3.72 -3.61 -1.33
C LEU A 158 -4.43 -2.42 -0.69
N ASN A 159 -3.67 -1.40 -0.32
CA ASN A 159 -4.19 -0.20 0.32
C ASN A 159 -3.50 1.07 -0.18
N VAL A 160 -4.19 2.21 -0.05
CA VAL A 160 -3.72 3.51 -0.57
C VAL A 160 -2.40 3.95 0.08
N TYR A 161 -2.26 3.74 1.38
CA TYR A 161 -1.06 4.14 2.11
C TYR A 161 0.19 3.42 1.60
N ASP A 162 0.12 2.09 1.42
CA ASP A 162 1.26 1.32 0.91
C ASP A 162 1.60 1.70 -0.54
N ILE A 163 0.59 1.93 -1.41
CA ILE A 163 0.82 2.36 -2.80
C ILE A 163 1.59 3.68 -2.84
N LEU A 164 1.19 4.66 -2.03
CA LEU A 164 1.84 5.99 -2.01
C LEU A 164 3.18 6.00 -1.28
N ASN A 165 3.34 5.17 -0.24
CA ASN A 165 4.58 5.12 0.54
C ASN A 165 5.75 4.49 -0.24
N HIS A 166 5.47 3.72 -1.29
CA HIS A 166 6.48 3.07 -2.12
C HIS A 166 6.56 3.75 -3.49
N ASN A 167 7.78 3.99 -3.95
CA ASN A 167 8.02 4.70 -5.21
C ASN A 167 7.65 3.82 -6.40
N LYS A 168 8.12 2.57 -6.43
CA LYS A 168 7.82 1.62 -7.50
C LYS A 168 6.86 0.53 -7.02
N LEU A 169 5.95 0.17 -7.91
CA LEU A 169 4.94 -0.87 -7.71
C LEU A 169 5.20 -2.02 -8.68
N PHE A 170 5.65 -3.16 -8.16
CA PHE A 170 5.75 -4.41 -8.91
C PHE A 170 4.47 -5.21 -8.74
N ILE A 171 3.84 -5.61 -9.82
CA ILE A 171 2.58 -6.34 -9.77
C ILE A 171 2.61 -7.52 -10.73
N THR A 172 2.12 -8.67 -10.32
CA THR A 172 2.00 -9.83 -11.20
C THR A 172 0.77 -9.70 -12.09
N LYS A 173 0.83 -10.28 -13.29
CA LYS A 173 -0.29 -10.29 -14.26
C LYS A 173 -1.59 -10.83 -13.63
N ASP A 174 -1.50 -11.92 -12.86
CA ASP A 174 -2.65 -12.52 -12.18
C ASP A 174 -3.23 -11.60 -11.10
N ALA A 175 -2.37 -10.80 -10.43
CA ALA A 175 -2.83 -9.82 -9.45
C ALA A 175 -3.61 -8.67 -10.10
N ILE A 176 -3.22 -8.24 -11.31
CA ILE A 176 -3.97 -7.21 -12.06
C ILE A 176 -5.38 -7.71 -12.36
N THR A 177 -5.51 -8.90 -12.94
CA THR A 177 -6.81 -9.51 -13.25
C THR A 177 -7.71 -9.55 -12.02
N ARG A 178 -7.16 -9.97 -10.87
CA ARG A 178 -7.91 -10.05 -9.62
C ARG A 178 -8.30 -8.67 -9.07
N ILE A 179 -7.44 -7.67 -9.21
CA ILE A 179 -7.75 -6.29 -8.82
C ILE A 179 -8.87 -5.72 -9.69
N GLU A 180 -8.84 -5.97 -11.00
CA GLU A 180 -9.89 -5.56 -11.92
C GLU A 180 -11.24 -6.18 -11.57
N GLU A 181 -11.30 -7.47 -11.26
CA GLU A 181 -12.52 -8.15 -10.83
C GLU A 181 -13.14 -7.55 -9.55
N VAL A 182 -12.31 -7.16 -8.59
CA VAL A 182 -12.76 -6.61 -7.29
C VAL A 182 -13.16 -5.15 -7.40
N LEU A 183 -12.48 -4.38 -8.25
CA LEU A 183 -12.67 -2.93 -8.33
C LEU A 183 -13.56 -2.48 -9.50
N ALA A 184 -13.75 -3.29 -10.52
CA ALA A 184 -14.59 -2.97 -11.69
C ALA A 184 -16.03 -2.57 -11.37
#